data_9abac4a165562aeac948b834611e5e14
#
_entry.id   9abac4a165562aeac948b834611e5e14
#
_cell.length_a   1.000
_cell.length_b   1.000
_cell.length_c   1.000
_cell.angle_alpha   90.00
_cell.angle_beta   90.00
_cell.angle_gamma   90.00
#
_symmetry.space_group_name_H-M   'P 1'
#
loop_
_entity.id
_entity.type
_entity.pdbx_description
1 polymer ?
#
loop_
_entity_poly.entity_id
_entity_poly.type
_entity_poly.pdbx_seq_one_letter_code
_entity_poly.pdbx_strand_id
1 'polypeptide(L)'
;MKRIMQIYACVAGLLLAVCMSACSDKDDFSHGNVDAPRFTSFGFYQEDNPGVLAADYVADLTAIETAGTSTVKLNVSMPATVDKTNLIARFTTAEGTTVRVNGTVQTSRTTANNFTVPVDYIIGSGVLNVRYAVTVVKATNMKWTEITSFSDLAVYGDAVMKINPQDGLPYIGFKVRTADDNRSAVIKQTNSGWAYVGEGAFGHKISGSYFDMAFSTDGVPYVAYSDNEAAEKGAMSVQHFDGSTWTYTGGTAGILKAQSNYVSLAVLANGQVVGAQINNSRRADYPQRKLVVSVYKNGIWSSEIPSMLTNDVAMVSAAGGTNVAYLISINRGKVNGVDYGYNVLKYENNTWSALLLNHLESGNTLNSISTIGIYVAPDQTPYIWTMDNASGETGVRLKYYDMATSNWITVGGNILPLGFTPDRHTDIALAVTPNGTPFIAYNNAADQNRPYFMYLEPDTRQWSTPAKISDTPASGLSIAFTHSGVGYVTFADSKNLLHTFKYE
;
A
#
# COMPACT_ATOMS: atom_id res chain seq x y z
N MET A 1 -28.03 70.88 -32.92
CA MET A 1 -27.60 69.50 -32.62
C MET A 1 -26.38 69.05 -33.45
N LYS A 2 -26.22 69.42 -34.74
CA LYS A 2 -25.05 68.93 -35.51
C LYS A 2 -23.67 69.54 -35.09
N ARG A 3 -23.62 70.74 -34.50
CA ARG A 3 -22.32 71.34 -34.06
C ARG A 3 -21.80 70.83 -32.77
N ILE A 4 -22.62 70.29 -31.86
CA ILE A 4 -22.21 69.72 -30.58
C ILE A 4 -21.62 68.33 -30.78
N MET A 5 -22.13 67.54 -31.74
CA MET A 5 -21.56 66.21 -32.05
C MET A 5 -20.15 66.24 -32.65
N GLN A 6 -19.81 67.35 -33.39
CA GLN A 6 -18.45 67.48 -33.97
C GLN A 6 -17.37 67.78 -32.88
N ILE A 7 -17.75 68.48 -31.81
CA ILE A 7 -16.81 68.81 -30.72
C ILE A 7 -16.49 67.57 -29.89
N TYR A 8 -17.47 66.67 -29.64
CA TYR A 8 -17.23 65.42 -28.95
C TYR A 8 -16.41 64.41 -29.75
N ALA A 9 -16.56 64.44 -31.10
CA ALA A 9 -15.76 63.60 -31.99
C ALA A 9 -14.27 64.00 -32.00
N CYS A 10 -13.99 65.34 -31.95
CA CYS A 10 -12.62 65.85 -31.91
C CYS A 10 -11.94 65.63 -30.55
N VAL A 11 -12.66 65.71 -29.44
CA VAL A 11 -12.11 65.46 -28.08
C VAL A 11 -11.85 64.00 -27.88
N ALA A 12 -12.73 63.11 -28.37
CA ALA A 12 -12.50 61.67 -28.32
C ALA A 12 -11.32 61.22 -29.22
N GLY A 13 -11.14 61.84 -30.38
CA GLY A 13 -10.00 61.59 -31.27
C GLY A 13 -8.66 62.02 -30.66
N LEU A 14 -8.66 63.19 -29.97
CA LEU A 14 -7.46 63.71 -29.33
C LEU A 14 -7.03 62.85 -28.05
N LEU A 15 -8.00 62.39 -27.30
CA LEU A 15 -7.71 61.48 -26.17
C LEU A 15 -7.21 60.10 -26.64
N LEU A 16 -7.70 59.59 -27.78
CA LEU A 16 -7.16 58.35 -28.35
C LEU A 16 -5.75 58.51 -28.93
N ALA A 17 -5.44 59.68 -29.49
CA ALA A 17 -4.12 59.97 -30.05
C ALA A 17 -3.05 60.15 -28.94
N VAL A 18 -3.42 60.68 -27.76
CA VAL A 18 -2.52 60.78 -26.62
C VAL A 18 -2.26 59.43 -25.96
N CYS A 19 -3.24 58.53 -25.97
CA CYS A 19 -3.00 57.15 -25.46
C CYS A 19 -2.19 56.29 -26.42
N MET A 20 -2.18 56.58 -27.72
CA MET A 20 -1.37 55.81 -28.68
C MET A 20 0.06 56.30 -28.84
N SER A 21 0.35 57.55 -28.48
CA SER A 21 1.72 58.07 -28.49
C SER A 21 2.49 57.71 -27.20
N ALA A 22 1.82 57.23 -26.16
CA ALA A 22 2.49 56.72 -24.94
C ALA A 22 2.90 55.23 -25.04
N CYS A 23 2.56 54.55 -26.14
CA CYS A 23 2.94 53.13 -26.37
C CYS A 23 4.00 52.96 -27.47
N SER A 24 4.65 54.03 -27.94
CA SER A 24 5.67 53.93 -28.99
C SER A 24 7.10 54.31 -28.56
N ASP A 25 7.34 54.51 -27.27
CA ASP A 25 8.68 54.42 -26.77
C ASP A 25 9.08 52.93 -26.70
N LYS A 26 9.70 52.50 -27.80
CA LYS A 26 10.69 51.45 -27.75
C LYS A 26 11.87 52.05 -26.99
N ASP A 27 11.65 52.30 -25.69
CA ASP A 27 12.76 52.46 -24.78
C ASP A 27 13.49 51.14 -24.78
N ASP A 28 14.58 51.20 -25.43
CA ASP A 28 15.72 50.35 -25.41
C ASP A 28 15.99 49.94 -23.94
N PHE A 29 15.38 48.84 -23.50
CA PHE A 29 15.73 48.18 -22.24
C PHE A 29 17.11 47.51 -22.37
N SER A 30 18.07 48.24 -22.91
CA SER A 30 19.46 47.87 -23.00
C SER A 30 20.24 48.14 -21.71
N HIS A 31 19.56 48.48 -20.61
CA HIS A 31 20.19 48.72 -19.34
C HIS A 31 19.86 47.59 -18.36
N GLY A 32 20.70 46.58 -18.41
CA GLY A 32 20.66 45.43 -17.49
C GLY A 32 19.65 44.39 -17.96
N ASN A 33 20.15 43.36 -18.57
CA ASN A 33 19.43 42.16 -18.97
C ASN A 33 18.93 41.41 -17.69
N VAL A 34 17.96 42.01 -16.98
CA VAL A 34 17.28 41.33 -15.90
C VAL A 34 16.33 40.38 -16.59
N ASP A 35 16.76 39.14 -16.73
CA ASP A 35 15.89 38.08 -17.16
C ASP A 35 14.60 38.12 -16.34
N ALA A 36 13.43 38.10 -17.01
CA ALA A 36 12.14 38.11 -16.35
C ALA A 36 12.12 36.98 -15.26
N PRO A 37 11.58 37.27 -14.08
CA PRO A 37 11.53 36.25 -12.99
C PRO A 37 10.91 34.96 -13.48
N ARG A 38 11.70 33.89 -13.53
CA ARG A 38 11.23 32.57 -14.00
C ARG A 38 12.01 31.45 -13.38
N PHE A 39 11.41 30.26 -13.37
CA PHE A 39 12.17 29.02 -13.20
C PHE A 39 13.01 28.75 -14.46
N THR A 40 14.26 28.33 -14.27
CA THR A 40 15.13 27.78 -15.29
C THR A 40 15.21 26.26 -15.19
N SER A 41 14.88 25.68 -14.03
CA SER A 41 14.59 24.27 -13.82
C SER A 41 13.61 24.11 -12.67
N PHE A 42 12.81 23.05 -12.67
CA PHE A 42 11.93 22.67 -11.57
C PHE A 42 11.70 21.16 -11.60
N GLY A 43 11.75 20.51 -10.43
CA GLY A 43 11.46 19.09 -10.32
C GLY A 43 11.52 18.59 -8.88
N PHE A 44 11.17 17.34 -8.71
CA PHE A 44 11.28 16.59 -7.46
C PHE A 44 12.26 15.46 -7.68
N TYR A 45 13.32 15.41 -6.89
CA TYR A 45 14.40 14.47 -7.06
C TYR A 45 14.43 13.47 -5.91
N GLN A 46 14.77 12.21 -6.23
CA GLN A 46 14.83 11.12 -5.27
C GLN A 46 15.80 11.43 -4.12
N GLU A 47 16.98 12.01 -4.44
CA GLU A 47 18.00 12.35 -3.43
C GLU A 47 17.54 13.43 -2.43
N ASP A 48 16.62 14.33 -2.84
CA ASP A 48 16.05 15.37 -1.97
C ASP A 48 14.79 14.89 -1.22
N ASN A 49 14.22 13.75 -1.67
CA ASN A 49 13.02 13.13 -1.12
C ASN A 49 13.26 11.63 -0.85
N PRO A 50 14.27 11.28 -0.03
CA PRO A 50 14.64 9.88 0.18
C PRO A 50 13.50 9.11 0.87
N GLY A 51 13.25 7.89 0.37
CA GLY A 51 12.16 7.04 0.86
C GLY A 51 10.76 7.46 0.38
N VAL A 52 10.59 8.65 -0.20
CA VAL A 52 9.31 9.13 -0.75
C VAL A 52 9.24 8.94 -2.26
N LEU A 53 10.33 9.24 -2.98
CA LEU A 53 10.38 9.11 -4.43
C LEU A 53 11.25 7.93 -4.86
N ALA A 54 10.77 7.19 -5.87
CA ALA A 54 11.50 6.08 -6.50
C ALA A 54 12.37 6.54 -7.69
N ALA A 55 12.10 7.74 -8.23
CA ALA A 55 12.79 8.32 -9.37
C ALA A 55 12.71 9.85 -9.32
N ASP A 56 13.41 10.50 -10.25
CA ASP A 56 13.32 11.95 -10.44
C ASP A 56 12.14 12.30 -11.34
N TYR A 57 11.40 13.35 -10.97
CA TYR A 57 10.24 13.86 -11.71
C TYR A 57 10.46 15.33 -12.03
N VAL A 58 10.77 15.62 -13.29
CA VAL A 58 11.16 16.96 -13.74
C VAL A 58 10.07 17.58 -14.58
N ALA A 59 9.79 18.86 -14.35
CA ALA A 59 8.83 19.63 -15.15
C ALA A 59 9.40 19.93 -16.54
N ASP A 60 8.54 19.80 -17.55
CA ASP A 60 8.86 20.32 -18.88
C ASP A 60 8.54 21.81 -18.93
N LEU A 61 9.60 22.63 -18.86
CA LEU A 61 9.47 24.09 -18.93
C LEU A 61 9.19 24.61 -20.34
N THR A 62 9.24 23.77 -21.37
CA THR A 62 8.89 24.15 -22.75
C THR A 62 7.40 24.01 -23.01
N ALA A 63 6.69 23.20 -22.24
CA ALA A 63 5.26 22.94 -22.32
C ALA A 63 4.44 23.79 -21.33
N ILE A 64 4.88 25.02 -21.05
CA ILE A 64 4.23 25.89 -20.08
C ILE A 64 2.96 26.52 -20.68
N GLU A 65 1.85 26.37 -19.98
CA GLU A 65 0.59 27.08 -20.28
C GLU A 65 0.51 28.36 -19.45
N THR A 66 0.25 29.47 -20.12
CA THR A 66 -0.09 30.74 -19.45
C THR A 66 -1.59 30.81 -19.20
N ALA A 67 -1.99 30.82 -17.95
CA ALA A 67 -3.40 31.02 -17.56
C ALA A 67 -3.65 32.50 -17.30
N GLY A 68 -4.07 33.24 -18.37
CA GLY A 68 -4.27 34.67 -18.26
C GLY A 68 -2.93 35.45 -18.22
N THR A 69 -2.95 36.69 -17.77
CA THR A 69 -1.84 37.63 -17.93
C THR A 69 -0.72 37.53 -16.92
N SER A 70 -0.83 36.71 -15.86
CA SER A 70 0.17 36.74 -14.77
C SER A 70 0.42 35.41 -14.07
N THR A 71 -0.19 34.31 -14.50
CA THR A 71 0.00 32.99 -13.87
C THR A 71 0.49 31.97 -14.88
N VAL A 72 1.58 31.31 -14.57
CA VAL A 72 2.16 30.21 -15.35
C VAL A 72 1.73 28.90 -14.70
N LYS A 73 1.12 28.00 -15.44
CA LYS A 73 0.82 26.65 -14.97
C LYS A 73 2.03 25.76 -15.20
N LEU A 74 2.51 25.11 -14.18
CA LEU A 74 3.63 24.18 -14.22
C LEU A 74 3.19 22.81 -13.70
N ASN A 75 3.14 21.84 -14.60
CA ASN A 75 2.75 20.47 -14.25
C ASN A 75 3.98 19.58 -14.08
N VAL A 76 4.01 18.78 -13.03
CA VAL A 76 4.98 17.71 -12.83
C VAL A 76 4.21 16.39 -12.78
N SER A 77 4.51 15.49 -13.72
CA SER A 77 3.85 14.19 -13.80
C SER A 77 4.57 13.19 -12.90
N MET A 78 3.84 12.51 -12.00
CA MET A 78 4.37 11.43 -11.18
C MET A 78 3.31 10.38 -10.85
N PRO A 79 3.71 9.17 -10.39
CA PRO A 79 2.77 8.12 -10.00
C PRO A 79 1.73 8.62 -8.99
N ALA A 80 0.46 8.20 -9.18
CA ALA A 80 -0.62 8.54 -8.25
C ALA A 80 -0.42 7.94 -6.85
N THR A 81 0.48 6.97 -6.72
CA THR A 81 0.83 6.26 -5.48
C THR A 81 1.79 7.01 -4.57
N VAL A 82 2.44 8.07 -5.06
CA VAL A 82 3.42 8.86 -4.31
C VAL A 82 2.72 9.74 -3.26
N ASP A 83 3.27 9.79 -2.06
CA ASP A 83 2.86 10.75 -1.04
C ASP A 83 3.34 12.16 -1.42
N LYS A 84 2.37 13.07 -1.64
CA LYS A 84 2.60 14.46 -2.06
C LYS A 84 2.49 15.46 -0.90
N THR A 85 2.28 15.00 0.31
CA THR A 85 1.98 15.90 1.45
C THR A 85 3.19 16.71 1.91
N ASN A 86 4.41 16.24 1.61
CA ASN A 86 5.65 16.85 2.11
C ASN A 86 6.81 16.68 1.12
N LEU A 87 6.66 17.22 -0.11
CA LEU A 87 7.71 17.11 -1.14
C LEU A 87 8.64 18.32 -1.14
N ILE A 88 9.93 18.05 -1.28
CA ILE A 88 11.00 19.04 -1.43
C ILE A 88 11.28 19.24 -2.92
N ALA A 89 11.03 20.45 -3.40
CA ALA A 89 11.31 20.80 -4.79
C ALA A 89 12.78 21.24 -4.96
N ARG A 90 13.38 20.83 -6.08
CA ARG A 90 14.64 21.37 -6.56
C ARG A 90 14.33 22.30 -7.74
N PHE A 91 14.84 23.50 -7.67
CA PHE A 91 14.62 24.49 -8.73
C PHE A 91 15.83 25.42 -8.87
N THR A 92 15.97 25.99 -10.04
CA THR A 92 16.83 27.12 -10.33
C THR A 92 15.97 28.23 -10.97
N THR A 93 16.40 29.48 -10.82
CA THR A 93 15.68 30.65 -11.27
C THR A 93 16.61 31.61 -12.02
N ALA A 94 16.04 32.57 -12.71
CA ALA A 94 16.79 33.70 -13.25
C ALA A 94 17.55 34.44 -12.13
N GLU A 95 18.71 35.00 -12.45
CA GLU A 95 19.58 35.68 -11.51
C GLU A 95 18.88 36.86 -10.79
N GLY A 96 19.20 37.07 -9.53
CA GLY A 96 18.64 38.15 -8.71
C GLY A 96 17.19 37.96 -8.30
N THR A 97 16.63 36.76 -8.43
CA THR A 97 15.22 36.47 -8.06
C THR A 97 15.12 35.83 -6.67
N THR A 98 14.00 36.03 -6.02
CA THR A 98 13.59 35.36 -4.76
C THR A 98 12.30 34.56 -5.01
N VAL A 99 12.25 33.35 -4.49
CA VAL A 99 11.09 32.46 -4.60
C VAL A 99 10.34 32.40 -3.27
N ARG A 100 9.01 32.53 -3.31
CA ARG A 100 8.15 32.48 -2.12
C ARG A 100 6.92 31.59 -2.35
N VAL A 101 6.48 30.93 -1.29
CA VAL A 101 5.18 30.25 -1.21
C VAL A 101 4.47 30.80 0.02
N ASN A 102 3.25 31.31 -0.12
CA ASN A 102 2.49 31.93 0.98
C ASN A 102 3.31 32.98 1.76
N GLY A 103 4.13 33.78 1.07
CA GLY A 103 5.00 34.79 1.67
C GLY A 103 6.32 34.26 2.25
N THR A 104 6.46 32.95 2.46
CA THR A 104 7.68 32.33 3.00
C THR A 104 8.70 32.06 1.90
N VAL A 105 9.94 32.49 2.12
CA VAL A 105 11.06 32.25 1.19
C VAL A 105 11.29 30.73 1.04
N GLN A 106 11.44 30.29 -0.19
CA GLN A 106 11.70 28.92 -0.54
C GLN A 106 13.20 28.73 -0.85
N THR A 107 13.77 27.70 -0.24
CA THR A 107 15.12 27.26 -0.54
C THR A 107 15.06 25.94 -1.30
N SER A 108 15.60 25.96 -2.53
CA SER A 108 15.72 24.76 -3.37
C SER A 108 16.41 23.62 -2.61
N ARG A 109 15.93 22.39 -2.72
CA ARG A 109 16.44 21.18 -2.04
C ARG A 109 16.26 21.15 -0.52
N THR A 110 15.46 22.08 0.04
CA THR A 110 15.34 22.19 1.50
C THR A 110 13.90 22.41 1.96
N THR A 111 13.17 23.33 1.30
CA THR A 111 11.83 23.68 1.78
C THR A 111 10.80 22.72 1.21
N ALA A 112 10.11 22.02 2.10
CA ALA A 112 9.03 21.12 1.74
C ALA A 112 7.69 21.84 1.63
N ASN A 113 6.83 21.38 0.73
CA ASN A 113 5.45 21.86 0.56
C ASN A 113 4.48 20.70 0.34
N ASN A 114 3.19 20.97 0.59
CA ASN A 114 2.12 20.02 0.32
C ASN A 114 1.57 20.22 -1.09
N PHE A 115 1.78 19.26 -1.97
CA PHE A 115 1.33 19.25 -3.38
C PHE A 115 0.09 18.38 -3.61
N THR A 116 -0.69 18.07 -2.60
CA THR A 116 -2.01 17.46 -2.78
C THR A 116 -2.99 18.40 -3.49
N VAL A 117 -2.70 19.70 -3.45
CA VAL A 117 -3.34 20.78 -4.21
C VAL A 117 -2.27 21.60 -4.92
N PRO A 118 -2.61 22.41 -5.94
CA PRO A 118 -1.64 23.30 -6.58
C PRO A 118 -0.95 24.23 -5.58
N VAL A 119 0.37 24.39 -5.71
CA VAL A 119 1.18 25.28 -4.86
C VAL A 119 1.61 26.48 -5.68
N ASP A 120 1.30 27.67 -5.17
CA ASP A 120 1.66 28.94 -5.82
C ASP A 120 3.04 29.41 -5.42
N TYR A 121 3.97 29.33 -6.35
CA TYR A 121 5.31 29.88 -6.24
C TYR A 121 5.33 31.28 -6.85
N ILE A 122 5.70 32.28 -6.05
CA ILE A 122 5.90 33.65 -6.53
C ILE A 122 7.41 33.87 -6.70
N ILE A 123 7.83 34.10 -7.95
CA ILE A 123 9.22 34.44 -8.27
C ILE A 123 9.26 35.95 -8.45
N GLY A 124 10.06 36.63 -7.66
CA GLY A 124 10.16 38.08 -7.64
C GLY A 124 11.56 38.61 -7.89
N SER A 125 11.69 39.70 -8.68
CA SER A 125 12.90 40.49 -8.85
C SER A 125 12.51 41.97 -8.85
N GLY A 126 12.90 42.69 -7.79
CA GLY A 126 12.49 44.08 -7.61
C GLY A 126 10.98 44.24 -7.50
N VAL A 127 10.38 44.95 -8.45
CA VAL A 127 8.93 45.16 -8.53
C VAL A 127 8.20 44.10 -9.36
N LEU A 128 8.92 43.27 -10.08
CA LEU A 128 8.35 42.24 -10.95
C LEU A 128 8.10 40.96 -10.18
N ASN A 129 6.90 40.39 -10.29
CA ASN A 129 6.55 39.11 -9.72
C ASN A 129 5.82 38.23 -10.77
N VAL A 130 6.22 36.98 -10.87
CA VAL A 130 5.58 35.96 -11.69
C VAL A 130 5.08 34.85 -10.80
N ARG A 131 3.80 34.48 -10.94
CA ARG A 131 3.18 33.37 -10.23
C ARG A 131 3.27 32.10 -11.06
N TYR A 132 3.80 31.03 -10.45
CA TYR A 132 3.77 29.68 -10.98
C TYR A 132 2.83 28.82 -10.13
N ALA A 133 1.71 28.42 -10.73
CA ALA A 133 0.82 27.43 -10.11
C ALA A 133 1.39 26.03 -10.40
N VAL A 134 2.16 25.49 -9.47
CA VAL A 134 2.78 24.17 -9.60
C VAL A 134 1.79 23.10 -9.20
N THR A 135 1.47 22.20 -10.12
CA THR A 135 0.55 21.08 -9.92
C THR A 135 1.27 19.75 -10.14
N VAL A 136 1.17 18.84 -9.18
CA VAL A 136 1.58 17.47 -9.37
C VAL A 136 0.41 16.69 -9.96
N VAL A 137 0.55 16.30 -11.23
CA VAL A 137 -0.46 15.56 -11.99
C VAL A 137 -0.16 14.06 -12.00
N LYS A 138 -1.22 13.25 -12.08
CA LYS A 138 -1.09 11.80 -12.17
C LYS A 138 -0.44 11.41 -13.50
N ALA A 139 0.59 10.59 -13.45
CA ALA A 139 1.15 9.94 -14.63
C ALA A 139 0.10 9.02 -15.27
N THR A 140 -0.07 9.13 -16.59
CA THR A 140 -1.09 8.37 -17.35
C THR A 140 -0.56 7.05 -17.92
N ASN A 141 0.75 6.85 -17.90
CA ASN A 141 1.44 5.70 -18.49
C ASN A 141 1.80 4.59 -17.49
N MET A 142 1.27 4.65 -16.27
CA MET A 142 1.49 3.62 -15.25
C MET A 142 0.98 2.26 -15.71
N LYS A 143 1.83 1.25 -15.61
CA LYS A 143 1.49 -0.13 -16.01
C LYS A 143 2.20 -1.16 -15.12
N TRP A 144 1.67 -2.37 -15.11
CA TRP A 144 2.35 -3.52 -14.55
C TRP A 144 3.35 -4.08 -15.57
N THR A 145 4.59 -4.20 -15.18
CA THR A 145 5.66 -4.79 -16.00
C THR A 145 6.25 -5.98 -15.25
N GLU A 146 6.31 -7.13 -15.92
CA GLU A 146 6.94 -8.31 -15.33
C GLU A 146 8.43 -8.04 -15.13
N ILE A 147 8.89 -8.26 -13.91
CA ILE A 147 10.32 -8.27 -13.58
C ILE A 147 10.85 -9.70 -13.69
N THR A 148 12.17 -9.87 -13.60
CA THR A 148 12.79 -11.20 -13.73
C THR A 148 12.08 -12.22 -12.85
N SER A 149 11.53 -13.28 -13.47
CA SER A 149 10.88 -14.38 -12.78
C SER A 149 11.90 -15.21 -12.00
N PHE A 150 11.44 -15.78 -10.89
CA PHE A 150 12.22 -16.71 -10.09
C PHE A 150 11.77 -18.14 -10.42
N SER A 151 12.67 -18.94 -11.00
CA SER A 151 12.36 -20.28 -11.51
C SER A 151 13.17 -21.41 -10.87
N ASP A 152 14.05 -21.09 -9.92
CA ASP A 152 14.93 -22.09 -9.32
C ASP A 152 14.18 -23.12 -8.48
N LEU A 153 13.08 -22.72 -7.85
CA LEU A 153 12.25 -23.55 -7.01
C LEU A 153 10.77 -23.38 -7.37
N ALA A 154 10.06 -24.49 -7.48
CA ALA A 154 8.60 -24.45 -7.61
C ALA A 154 7.95 -24.07 -6.26
N VAL A 155 6.93 -23.21 -6.32
CA VAL A 155 6.14 -22.76 -5.17
C VAL A 155 4.98 -23.73 -4.93
N TYR A 156 4.71 -24.06 -3.68
CA TYR A 156 3.56 -24.85 -3.29
C TYR A 156 2.61 -24.04 -2.40
N GLY A 157 1.41 -23.79 -2.90
CA GLY A 157 0.43 -22.95 -2.20
C GLY A 157 0.71 -21.47 -2.45
N ASP A 158 0.57 -20.69 -1.41
CA ASP A 158 0.59 -19.24 -1.50
C ASP A 158 1.99 -18.68 -1.29
N ALA A 159 2.33 -17.65 -2.04
CA ALA A 159 3.50 -16.83 -1.81
C ALA A 159 3.09 -15.54 -1.08
N VAL A 160 3.83 -15.16 -0.07
CA VAL A 160 3.58 -13.95 0.73
C VAL A 160 4.66 -12.92 0.41
N MET A 161 4.24 -11.80 -0.18
CA MET A 161 5.12 -10.68 -0.45
C MET A 161 4.97 -9.61 0.62
N LYS A 162 6.08 -9.09 1.09
CA LYS A 162 6.16 -7.93 1.99
C LYS A 162 7.32 -7.04 1.56
N ILE A 163 7.20 -5.75 1.85
CA ILE A 163 8.31 -4.81 1.72
C ILE A 163 9.09 -4.78 3.03
N ASN A 164 10.38 -4.97 2.95
CA ASN A 164 11.25 -4.86 4.11
C ASN A 164 11.33 -3.37 4.52
N PRO A 165 11.02 -3.02 5.76
CA PRO A 165 10.98 -1.63 6.20
C PRO A 165 12.37 -0.97 6.25
N GLN A 166 13.45 -1.75 6.30
CA GLN A 166 14.81 -1.23 6.43
C GLN A 166 15.45 -0.92 5.06
N ASP A 167 15.33 -1.83 4.08
CA ASP A 167 15.94 -1.66 2.76
C ASP A 167 14.95 -1.24 1.67
N GLY A 168 13.63 -1.24 1.97
CA GLY A 168 12.57 -0.86 1.05
C GLY A 168 12.34 -1.84 -0.11
N LEU A 169 12.98 -3.01 -0.09
CA LEU A 169 12.89 -4.00 -1.16
C LEU A 169 11.76 -5.00 -0.93
N PRO A 170 11.17 -5.56 -2.00
CA PRO A 170 10.23 -6.65 -1.90
C PRO A 170 10.94 -7.96 -1.55
N TYR A 171 10.39 -8.66 -0.56
CA TYR A 171 10.74 -10.02 -0.17
C TYR A 171 9.54 -10.91 -0.40
N ILE A 172 9.78 -12.15 -0.81
CA ILE A 172 8.75 -13.15 -1.03
C ILE A 172 9.10 -14.39 -0.24
N GLY A 173 8.21 -14.74 0.70
CA GLY A 173 8.26 -15.98 1.44
C GLY A 173 7.29 -17.00 0.84
N PHE A 174 7.71 -18.25 0.75
CA PHE A 174 6.90 -19.33 0.19
C PHE A 174 7.33 -20.70 0.68
N LYS A 175 6.44 -21.67 0.48
CA LYS A 175 6.73 -23.08 0.64
C LYS A 175 7.27 -23.64 -0.67
N VAL A 176 8.42 -24.30 -0.61
CA VAL A 176 9.03 -24.96 -1.76
C VAL A 176 8.26 -26.25 -2.09
N ARG A 177 8.08 -26.54 -3.37
CA ARG A 177 7.54 -27.80 -3.86
C ARG A 177 8.65 -28.59 -4.54
N THR A 178 9.19 -29.60 -3.83
CA THR A 178 10.01 -30.66 -4.43
C THR A 178 9.39 -32.01 -4.17
N ALA A 179 9.84 -33.06 -4.87
CA ALA A 179 9.31 -34.41 -4.68
C ALA A 179 9.41 -34.90 -3.24
N ASP A 180 10.48 -34.50 -2.54
CA ASP A 180 10.82 -34.98 -1.19
C ASP A 180 10.92 -33.86 -0.14
N ASP A 181 10.76 -32.59 -0.54
CA ASP A 181 11.02 -31.46 0.34
C ASP A 181 9.98 -30.35 0.17
N ASN A 182 9.34 -29.96 1.27
CA ASN A 182 8.34 -28.93 1.34
C ASN A 182 8.70 -27.94 2.45
N ARG A 183 9.92 -27.39 2.44
CA ARG A 183 10.42 -26.45 3.44
C ARG A 183 10.11 -24.99 3.05
N SER A 184 10.36 -24.08 3.98
CA SER A 184 10.26 -22.64 3.76
C SER A 184 11.41 -22.13 2.87
N ALA A 185 11.14 -21.11 2.04
CA ALA A 185 12.16 -20.30 1.41
C ALA A 185 11.73 -18.83 1.44
N VAL A 186 12.71 -17.94 1.52
CA VAL A 186 12.53 -16.49 1.38
C VAL A 186 13.52 -15.97 0.36
N ILE A 187 13.03 -15.19 -0.58
CA ILE A 187 13.86 -14.49 -1.57
C ILE A 187 13.64 -12.99 -1.45
N LYS A 188 14.63 -12.21 -1.86
CA LYS A 188 14.55 -10.75 -1.95
C LYS A 188 14.98 -10.25 -3.31
N GLN A 189 14.42 -9.13 -3.73
CA GLN A 189 14.83 -8.47 -4.95
C GLN A 189 16.25 -7.91 -4.79
N THR A 190 17.02 -8.00 -5.88
CA THR A 190 18.36 -7.41 -6.02
C THR A 190 18.46 -6.69 -7.37
N ASN A 191 19.55 -5.99 -7.63
CA ASN A 191 19.78 -5.36 -8.91
C ASN A 191 19.88 -6.34 -10.10
N SER A 192 20.19 -7.61 -9.82
CA SER A 192 20.37 -8.67 -10.84
C SER A 192 19.20 -9.68 -10.89
N GLY A 193 18.12 -9.43 -10.15
CA GLY A 193 16.97 -10.32 -10.04
C GLY A 193 16.65 -10.68 -8.60
N TRP A 194 16.46 -11.97 -8.30
CA TRP A 194 16.12 -12.47 -6.97
C TRP A 194 17.30 -13.23 -6.35
N ALA A 195 17.47 -13.09 -5.04
CA ALA A 195 18.44 -13.86 -4.26
C ALA A 195 17.78 -14.45 -3.01
N TYR A 196 18.25 -15.61 -2.56
CA TYR A 196 17.82 -16.19 -1.29
C TYR A 196 18.25 -15.32 -0.11
N VAL A 197 17.41 -15.29 0.91
CA VAL A 197 17.74 -14.76 2.23
C VAL A 197 18.25 -15.91 3.08
N GLY A 198 19.56 -16.01 3.22
CA GLY A 198 20.24 -17.16 3.80
C GLY A 198 20.33 -18.34 2.82
N GLU A 199 20.10 -19.55 3.32
CA GLU A 199 20.05 -20.77 2.51
C GLU A 199 18.80 -20.84 1.63
N GLY A 200 18.79 -21.66 0.58
CA GLY A 200 17.67 -21.82 -0.32
C GLY A 200 16.38 -22.22 0.40
N ALA A 201 16.27 -23.49 0.77
CA ALA A 201 15.16 -23.99 1.58
C ALA A 201 15.62 -24.29 3.01
N PHE A 202 14.89 -23.80 4.00
CA PHE A 202 15.28 -23.89 5.41
C PHE A 202 14.16 -24.41 6.31
N GLY A 203 14.52 -24.75 7.56
CA GLY A 203 13.61 -25.24 8.59
C GLY A 203 13.13 -26.66 8.33
N HIS A 204 12.07 -27.03 9.01
CA HIS A 204 11.41 -28.33 8.89
C HIS A 204 10.42 -28.36 7.72
N LYS A 205 9.98 -29.58 7.36
CA LYS A 205 8.92 -29.78 6.36
C LYS A 205 7.61 -29.17 6.85
N ILE A 206 6.94 -28.46 5.95
CA ILE A 206 5.67 -27.80 6.23
C ILE A 206 4.51 -28.78 6.03
N SER A 207 3.57 -28.82 6.97
CA SER A 207 2.31 -29.52 6.85
C SER A 207 1.24 -28.58 6.33
N GLY A 208 0.54 -28.96 5.27
CA GLY A 208 -0.48 -28.08 4.67
C GLY A 208 0.13 -26.98 3.80
N SER A 209 -0.67 -25.96 3.53
CA SER A 209 -0.29 -24.83 2.67
C SER A 209 -0.16 -23.49 3.40
N TYR A 210 -0.46 -23.43 4.68
CA TYR A 210 -0.48 -22.18 5.42
C TYR A 210 0.94 -21.73 5.80
N PHE A 211 1.28 -20.56 5.33
CA PHE A 211 2.55 -19.89 5.52
C PHE A 211 2.28 -18.38 5.64
N ASP A 212 2.98 -17.69 6.52
CA ASP A 212 2.94 -16.24 6.62
C ASP A 212 4.33 -15.67 6.90
N MET A 213 4.53 -14.40 6.54
CA MET A 213 5.79 -13.68 6.70
C MET A 213 5.52 -12.27 7.22
N ALA A 214 6.36 -11.82 8.14
CA ALA A 214 6.36 -10.46 8.67
C ALA A 214 7.79 -9.97 8.89
N PHE A 215 7.95 -8.67 9.09
CA PHE A 215 9.23 -8.04 9.43
C PHE A 215 9.17 -7.38 10.80
N SER A 216 10.30 -7.39 11.51
CA SER A 216 10.53 -6.41 12.57
C SER A 216 10.83 -5.03 11.96
N THR A 217 10.79 -4.00 12.77
CA THR A 217 11.07 -2.61 12.31
C THR A 217 12.50 -2.39 11.84
N ASP A 218 13.43 -3.21 12.31
CA ASP A 218 14.84 -3.23 11.88
C ASP A 218 15.09 -4.16 10.67
N GLY A 219 14.01 -4.65 10.04
CA GLY A 219 14.08 -5.37 8.77
C GLY A 219 14.38 -6.86 8.89
N VAL A 220 14.36 -7.45 10.09
CA VAL A 220 14.53 -8.89 10.27
C VAL A 220 13.29 -9.62 9.78
N PRO A 221 13.40 -10.54 8.80
CA PRO A 221 12.27 -11.32 8.35
C PRO A 221 11.95 -12.46 9.33
N TYR A 222 10.67 -12.65 9.57
CA TYR A 222 10.08 -13.74 10.33
C TYR A 222 9.12 -14.53 9.44
N VAL A 223 9.09 -15.85 9.61
CA VAL A 223 8.14 -16.74 8.94
C VAL A 223 7.41 -17.61 9.95
N ALA A 224 6.14 -17.89 9.70
CA ALA A 224 5.32 -18.81 10.48
C ALA A 224 4.75 -19.89 9.55
N TYR A 225 4.76 -21.13 10.00
CA TYR A 225 4.23 -22.26 9.25
C TYR A 225 3.79 -23.41 10.17
N SER A 226 2.98 -24.33 9.63
CA SER A 226 2.61 -25.58 10.29
C SER A 226 3.73 -26.59 10.10
N ASP A 227 4.46 -26.92 11.17
CA ASP A 227 5.69 -27.71 11.17
C ASP A 227 5.40 -29.21 11.29
N ASN A 228 5.75 -29.96 10.24
CA ASN A 228 5.48 -31.39 10.17
C ASN A 228 6.47 -32.27 10.94
N GLU A 229 7.58 -31.68 11.38
CA GLU A 229 8.69 -32.35 12.08
C GLU A 229 8.87 -31.83 13.51
N ALA A 230 8.02 -30.89 13.96
CA ALA A 230 7.97 -30.50 15.37
C ALA A 230 7.56 -31.69 16.27
N ALA A 231 7.86 -31.60 17.56
CA ALA A 231 7.51 -32.63 18.54
C ALA A 231 6.01 -32.97 18.52
N GLU A 232 5.14 -31.98 18.33
CA GLU A 232 3.74 -32.17 17.95
C GLU A 232 3.61 -31.87 16.45
N LYS A 233 3.36 -32.90 15.66
CA LYS A 233 3.27 -32.82 14.21
C LYS A 233 2.21 -31.81 13.76
N GLY A 234 2.62 -30.83 12.97
CA GLY A 234 1.77 -29.77 12.49
C GLY A 234 1.60 -28.60 13.47
N ALA A 235 2.39 -28.55 14.54
CA ALA A 235 2.44 -27.37 15.41
C ALA A 235 2.95 -26.13 14.64
N MET A 236 2.50 -24.94 15.04
CA MET A 236 3.03 -23.71 14.48
C MET A 236 4.47 -23.50 14.94
N SER A 237 5.39 -23.35 14.00
CA SER A 237 6.75 -22.87 14.23
C SER A 237 6.92 -21.47 13.69
N VAL A 238 7.74 -20.67 14.37
CA VAL A 238 8.16 -19.35 13.90
C VAL A 238 9.69 -19.33 13.84
N GLN A 239 10.21 -18.93 12.70
CA GLN A 239 11.65 -18.71 12.51
C GLN A 239 11.92 -17.26 12.10
N HIS A 240 13.13 -16.79 12.42
CA HIS A 240 13.65 -15.50 11.95
C HIS A 240 15.05 -15.65 11.41
N PHE A 241 15.44 -14.75 10.52
CA PHE A 241 16.79 -14.70 9.97
C PHE A 241 17.67 -13.81 10.86
N ASP A 242 18.70 -14.38 11.47
CA ASP A 242 19.60 -13.69 12.41
C ASP A 242 20.72 -12.88 11.71
N GLY A 243 20.69 -12.79 10.39
CA GLY A 243 21.72 -12.18 9.56
C GLY A 243 22.65 -13.21 8.90
N SER A 244 22.65 -14.46 9.35
CA SER A 244 23.42 -15.56 8.80
C SER A 244 22.60 -16.82 8.53
N THR A 245 21.74 -17.20 9.45
CA THR A 245 20.92 -18.42 9.39
C THR A 245 19.48 -18.19 9.85
N TRP A 246 18.59 -19.11 9.47
CA TRP A 246 17.23 -19.14 9.97
C TRP A 246 17.16 -19.92 11.28
N THR A 247 16.74 -19.27 12.35
CA THR A 247 16.67 -19.84 13.69
C THR A 247 15.24 -19.84 14.24
N TYR A 248 14.89 -20.84 15.07
CA TYR A 248 13.58 -20.87 15.71
C TYR A 248 13.46 -19.77 16.77
N THR A 249 12.43 -18.95 16.65
CA THR A 249 12.12 -17.93 17.66
C THR A 249 11.68 -18.62 18.95
N GLY A 250 12.45 -18.44 20.02
CA GLY A 250 12.28 -19.15 21.27
C GLY A 250 13.08 -20.45 21.33
N GLY A 251 13.94 -20.73 20.35
CA GLY A 251 14.96 -21.80 20.36
C GLY A 251 14.46 -23.20 20.00
N THR A 252 13.14 -23.41 19.84
CA THR A 252 12.57 -24.72 19.54
C THR A 252 11.50 -24.67 18.45
N ALA A 253 11.38 -25.76 17.70
CA ALA A 253 10.29 -25.98 16.76
C ALA A 253 8.99 -26.31 17.51
N GLY A 254 7.86 -25.80 17.02
CA GLY A 254 6.53 -26.02 17.60
C GLY A 254 6.29 -25.20 18.87
N ILE A 255 5.49 -24.15 18.76
CA ILE A 255 5.25 -23.22 19.89
C ILE A 255 4.38 -23.89 20.98
N LEU A 256 3.43 -24.73 20.57
CA LEU A 256 2.49 -25.39 21.47
C LEU A 256 2.04 -26.75 20.92
N LYS A 257 1.45 -27.57 21.76
CA LYS A 257 0.90 -28.88 21.38
C LYS A 257 -0.46 -28.68 20.67
N ALA A 258 -0.40 -28.27 19.39
CA ALA A 258 -1.60 -28.09 18.56
C ALA A 258 -1.22 -28.28 17.10
N GLN A 259 -2.06 -28.95 16.34
CA GLN A 259 -1.95 -28.99 14.87
C GLN A 259 -2.54 -27.72 14.29
N SER A 260 -1.75 -26.95 13.56
CA SER A 260 -2.13 -25.62 13.07
C SER A 260 -2.80 -25.68 11.71
N ASN A 261 -3.96 -25.06 11.61
CA ASN A 261 -4.55 -24.59 10.36
C ASN A 261 -4.57 -23.06 10.39
N TYR A 262 -4.37 -22.42 9.25
CA TYR A 262 -4.36 -20.96 9.14
C TYR A 262 -3.38 -20.33 10.14
N VAL A 263 -2.11 -20.36 9.81
CA VAL A 263 -1.11 -19.60 10.58
C VAL A 263 -1.05 -18.18 10.06
N SER A 264 -0.91 -17.22 10.96
CA SER A 264 -0.66 -15.82 10.60
C SER A 264 0.24 -15.16 11.64
N LEU A 265 0.98 -14.12 11.22
CA LEU A 265 2.09 -13.57 11.96
C LEU A 265 2.05 -12.04 11.96
N ALA A 266 2.36 -11.45 13.12
CA ALA A 266 2.66 -10.03 13.27
C ALA A 266 3.92 -9.84 14.12
N VAL A 267 4.78 -8.91 13.75
CA VAL A 267 5.97 -8.54 14.53
C VAL A 267 5.85 -7.05 14.89
N LEU A 268 6.02 -6.73 16.17
CA LEU A 268 5.83 -5.41 16.71
C LEU A 268 7.17 -4.69 16.94
N ALA A 269 7.18 -3.37 16.92
CA ALA A 269 8.39 -2.56 17.12
C ALA A 269 9.06 -2.78 18.49
N ASN A 270 8.29 -3.20 19.49
CA ASN A 270 8.82 -3.54 20.82
C ASN A 270 9.46 -4.95 20.88
N GLY A 271 9.64 -5.61 19.73
CA GLY A 271 10.22 -6.95 19.61
C GLY A 271 9.29 -8.11 19.96
N GLN A 272 8.03 -7.84 20.24
CA GLN A 272 7.05 -8.92 20.44
C GLN A 272 6.67 -9.54 19.09
N VAL A 273 6.52 -10.86 19.07
CA VAL A 273 6.04 -11.61 17.92
C VAL A 273 4.70 -12.23 18.27
N VAL A 274 3.67 -11.94 17.50
CA VAL A 274 2.31 -12.43 17.69
C VAL A 274 1.99 -13.42 16.59
N GLY A 275 1.83 -14.68 16.96
CA GLY A 275 1.37 -15.75 16.08
C GLY A 275 -0.09 -16.11 16.35
N ALA A 276 -0.87 -16.33 15.30
CA ALA A 276 -2.25 -16.77 15.39
C ALA A 276 -2.43 -18.06 14.60
N GLN A 277 -3.17 -19.01 15.16
CA GLN A 277 -3.46 -20.30 14.53
C GLN A 277 -4.83 -20.84 14.95
N ILE A 278 -5.42 -21.66 14.11
CA ILE A 278 -6.59 -22.45 14.47
C ILE A 278 -6.12 -23.86 14.84
N ASN A 279 -6.42 -24.30 16.05
CA ASN A 279 -6.08 -25.67 16.44
C ASN A 279 -6.98 -26.69 15.75
N ASN A 280 -6.37 -27.61 14.99
CA ASN A 280 -7.08 -28.72 14.35
C ASN A 280 -6.93 -30.07 15.07
N SER A 281 -6.12 -30.15 16.13
CA SER A 281 -5.89 -31.37 16.90
C SER A 281 -6.95 -31.59 17.99
N ARG A 282 -7.36 -32.83 18.15
CA ARG A 282 -8.18 -33.25 19.30
C ARG A 282 -7.34 -33.57 20.55
N ARG A 283 -6.00 -33.62 20.43
CA ARG A 283 -5.05 -34.02 21.48
C ARG A 283 -4.29 -32.85 22.09
N ALA A 284 -4.61 -31.63 21.67
CA ALA A 284 -3.89 -30.44 22.11
C ALA A 284 -4.27 -30.01 23.53
N ASP A 285 -3.44 -29.15 24.09
CA ASP A 285 -3.73 -28.42 25.33
C ASP A 285 -4.92 -27.47 25.17
N TYR A 286 -5.33 -27.24 23.93
CA TYR A 286 -6.45 -26.37 23.54
C TYR A 286 -7.53 -27.14 22.81
N PRO A 287 -8.82 -26.79 22.97
CA PRO A 287 -9.92 -27.44 22.25
C PRO A 287 -9.78 -27.30 20.73
N GLN A 288 -10.20 -28.33 20.01
CA GLN A 288 -10.20 -28.32 18.55
C GLN A 288 -11.04 -27.14 17.99
N ARG A 289 -10.59 -26.56 16.86
CA ARG A 289 -11.24 -25.47 16.13
C ARG A 289 -11.22 -24.13 16.87
N LYS A 290 -10.53 -24.01 17.98
CA LYS A 290 -10.37 -22.71 18.64
C LYS A 290 -9.21 -21.94 18.02
N LEU A 291 -9.37 -20.63 17.99
CA LEU A 291 -8.27 -19.71 17.73
C LEU A 291 -7.36 -19.69 18.96
N VAL A 292 -6.10 -20.00 18.74
CA VAL A 292 -5.05 -19.84 19.73
C VAL A 292 -4.08 -18.76 19.26
N VAL A 293 -3.83 -17.80 20.10
CA VAL A 293 -2.83 -16.75 19.89
C VAL A 293 -1.62 -17.05 20.75
N SER A 294 -0.43 -16.84 20.22
CA SER A 294 0.85 -17.04 20.90
C SER A 294 1.66 -15.76 20.81
N VAL A 295 2.16 -15.28 21.94
CA VAL A 295 2.97 -14.05 22.00
C VAL A 295 4.37 -14.41 22.51
N TYR A 296 5.38 -14.10 21.71
CA TYR A 296 6.78 -14.16 22.12
C TYR A 296 7.19 -12.84 22.74
N LYS A 297 7.68 -12.92 23.95
CA LYS A 297 8.14 -11.77 24.71
C LYS A 297 9.24 -12.19 25.69
N ASN A 298 10.32 -11.44 25.77
CA ASN A 298 11.41 -11.69 26.72
C ASN A 298 11.98 -13.13 26.66
N GLY A 299 12.09 -13.69 25.46
CA GLY A 299 12.64 -15.03 25.25
C GLY A 299 11.63 -16.18 25.41
N ILE A 300 10.37 -15.92 25.72
CA ILE A 300 9.38 -16.94 26.08
C ILE A 300 8.11 -16.77 25.25
N TRP A 301 7.55 -17.87 24.77
CA TRP A 301 6.20 -17.94 24.21
C TRP A 301 5.16 -18.12 25.29
N SER A 302 4.09 -17.35 25.23
CA SER A 302 2.85 -17.57 25.98
C SER A 302 1.69 -17.72 25.01
N SER A 303 0.79 -18.66 25.28
CA SER A 303 -0.33 -18.96 24.38
C SER A 303 -1.66 -18.97 25.14
N GLU A 304 -2.70 -18.44 24.49
CA GLU A 304 -4.04 -18.38 25.06
C GLU A 304 -5.12 -18.43 23.98
N ILE A 305 -6.33 -18.76 24.37
CA ILE A 305 -7.54 -18.44 23.60
C ILE A 305 -8.02 -17.07 24.09
N PRO A 306 -8.13 -16.03 23.21
CA PRO A 306 -8.68 -14.75 23.65
C PRO A 306 -10.05 -14.93 24.31
N SER A 307 -10.20 -14.45 25.54
CA SER A 307 -11.37 -14.74 26.39
C SER A 307 -12.72 -14.34 25.77
N MET A 308 -12.70 -13.36 24.86
CA MET A 308 -13.88 -12.93 24.09
C MET A 308 -14.27 -13.86 22.94
N LEU A 309 -13.37 -14.81 22.54
CA LEU A 309 -13.64 -15.77 21.45
C LEU A 309 -13.89 -17.17 22.03
N THR A 310 -15.12 -17.43 22.35
CA THR A 310 -15.54 -18.75 22.89
C THR A 310 -15.94 -19.75 21.82
N ASN A 311 -16.07 -19.33 20.59
CA ASN A 311 -16.65 -20.10 19.49
C ASN A 311 -15.57 -20.81 18.65
N ASP A 312 -15.99 -21.79 17.86
CA ASP A 312 -15.15 -22.37 16.83
C ASP A 312 -14.87 -21.34 15.72
N VAL A 313 -13.66 -21.37 15.18
CA VAL A 313 -13.17 -20.45 14.16
C VAL A 313 -12.86 -21.22 12.88
N ALA A 314 -13.22 -20.66 11.74
CA ALA A 314 -12.98 -21.25 10.42
C ALA A 314 -11.75 -20.68 9.71
N MET A 315 -11.41 -19.42 9.94
CA MET A 315 -10.33 -18.71 9.27
C MET A 315 -9.78 -17.60 10.17
N VAL A 316 -8.50 -17.29 10.03
CA VAL A 316 -7.83 -16.19 10.74
C VAL A 316 -6.81 -15.51 9.83
N SER A 317 -6.65 -14.21 9.99
CA SER A 317 -5.57 -13.40 9.44
C SER A 317 -5.14 -12.37 10.47
N ALA A 318 -3.84 -12.06 10.53
CA ALA A 318 -3.27 -11.08 11.43
C ALA A 318 -2.37 -10.09 10.67
N ALA A 319 -2.26 -8.88 11.19
CA ALA A 319 -1.34 -7.87 10.70
C ALA A 319 -0.78 -7.03 11.85
N GLY A 320 0.48 -6.64 11.75
CA GLY A 320 1.17 -5.81 12.74
C GLY A 320 1.25 -4.36 12.32
N GLY A 321 0.94 -3.46 13.24
CA GLY A 321 1.38 -2.08 13.24
C GLY A 321 2.62 -1.90 14.12
N THR A 322 2.97 -0.66 14.46
CA THR A 322 4.18 -0.36 15.23
C THR A 322 4.18 -1.08 16.60
N ASN A 323 3.16 -0.87 17.41
CA ASN A 323 3.05 -1.50 18.75
C ASN A 323 1.72 -2.23 18.97
N VAL A 324 1.01 -2.53 17.91
CA VAL A 324 -0.33 -3.11 17.92
C VAL A 324 -0.38 -4.25 16.93
N ALA A 325 -0.92 -5.40 17.32
CA ALA A 325 -1.33 -6.43 16.37
C ALA A 325 -2.85 -6.42 16.23
N TYR A 326 -3.32 -6.58 15.01
CA TYR A 326 -4.73 -6.76 14.69
C TYR A 326 -4.95 -8.15 14.14
N LEU A 327 -6.13 -8.69 14.42
CA LEU A 327 -6.51 -10.02 14.00
C LEU A 327 -7.97 -10.00 13.57
N ILE A 328 -8.26 -10.61 12.41
CA ILE A 328 -9.63 -10.89 11.96
C ILE A 328 -9.85 -12.40 11.90
N SER A 329 -11.04 -12.85 12.31
CA SER A 329 -11.42 -14.26 12.26
C SER A 329 -12.87 -14.45 11.86
N ILE A 330 -13.23 -15.58 11.21
CA ILE A 330 -14.61 -15.98 10.92
C ILE A 330 -15.01 -17.06 11.92
N ASN A 331 -16.17 -16.90 12.55
CA ASN A 331 -16.79 -17.95 13.36
C ASN A 331 -17.19 -19.13 12.47
N ARG A 332 -17.05 -20.34 13.00
CA ARG A 332 -17.54 -21.55 12.35
C ARG A 332 -18.95 -21.88 12.83
N GLY A 333 -19.92 -21.71 11.93
CA GLY A 333 -21.32 -21.94 12.24
C GLY A 333 -21.99 -20.77 12.99
N LYS A 334 -23.13 -21.04 13.59
CA LYS A 334 -24.01 -20.04 14.16
C LYS A 334 -23.65 -19.65 15.58
N VAL A 335 -23.51 -18.36 15.82
CA VAL A 335 -23.21 -17.78 17.12
C VAL A 335 -24.19 -16.68 17.44
N ASN A 336 -24.95 -16.80 18.55
CA ASN A 336 -25.96 -15.82 18.95
C ASN A 336 -26.94 -15.46 17.83
N GLY A 337 -27.30 -16.43 16.99
CA GLY A 337 -28.19 -16.21 15.86
C GLY A 337 -27.50 -15.74 14.56
N VAL A 338 -26.25 -15.35 14.62
CA VAL A 338 -25.43 -14.89 13.48
C VAL A 338 -24.62 -16.06 12.93
N ASP A 339 -24.76 -16.35 11.65
CA ASP A 339 -24.09 -17.46 10.99
C ASP A 339 -22.83 -16.96 10.28
N TYR A 340 -21.66 -17.57 10.57
CA TYR A 340 -20.36 -17.19 10.03
C TYR A 340 -19.99 -15.69 10.19
N GLY A 341 -20.43 -15.07 11.29
CA GLY A 341 -20.00 -13.72 11.63
C GLY A 341 -18.50 -13.62 11.84
N TYR A 342 -17.93 -12.44 11.63
CA TYR A 342 -16.52 -12.22 11.83
C TYR A 342 -16.20 -11.40 13.09
N ASN A 343 -14.99 -11.56 13.59
CA ASN A 343 -14.48 -10.85 14.75
C ASN A 343 -13.22 -10.09 14.36
N VAL A 344 -13.03 -8.91 14.93
CA VAL A 344 -11.76 -8.16 14.84
C VAL A 344 -11.26 -7.89 16.25
N LEU A 345 -10.05 -8.36 16.52
CA LEU A 345 -9.37 -8.16 17.79
C LEU A 345 -8.16 -7.26 17.62
N LYS A 346 -7.82 -6.57 18.71
CA LYS A 346 -6.62 -5.76 18.86
C LYS A 346 -5.80 -6.26 20.05
N TYR A 347 -4.50 -6.46 19.83
CA TYR A 347 -3.52 -6.73 20.89
C TYR A 347 -2.65 -5.49 21.07
N GLU A 348 -2.72 -4.91 22.22
CA GLU A 348 -1.96 -3.72 22.60
C GLU A 348 -1.68 -3.74 24.09
N ASN A 349 -0.51 -3.27 24.52
CA ASN A 349 -0.13 -3.25 25.94
C ASN A 349 -0.28 -4.61 26.66
N ASN A 350 0.05 -5.70 25.97
CA ASN A 350 -0.07 -7.09 26.42
C ASN A 350 -1.51 -7.55 26.73
N THR A 351 -2.51 -6.93 26.11
CA THR A 351 -3.92 -7.23 26.34
C THR A 351 -4.67 -7.34 25.03
N TRP A 352 -5.52 -8.35 24.91
CA TRP A 352 -6.48 -8.48 23.83
C TRP A 352 -7.74 -7.70 24.12
N SER A 353 -8.24 -6.98 23.15
CA SER A 353 -9.55 -6.31 23.17
C SER A 353 -10.29 -6.56 21.85
N ALA A 354 -11.61 -6.51 21.90
CA ALA A 354 -12.43 -6.69 20.73
C ALA A 354 -12.77 -5.33 20.11
N LEU A 355 -12.57 -5.19 18.81
CA LEU A 355 -13.09 -4.08 18.00
C LEU A 355 -14.42 -4.43 17.35
N LEU A 356 -14.60 -5.70 16.96
CA LEU A 356 -15.88 -6.27 16.50
C LEU A 356 -16.00 -7.70 17.02
N LEU A 357 -17.20 -8.12 17.38
CA LEU A 357 -17.51 -9.51 17.75
C LEU A 357 -18.74 -9.99 17.03
N ASN A 358 -18.64 -11.16 16.41
CA ASN A 358 -19.75 -11.84 15.72
C ASN A 358 -20.51 -10.91 14.77
N HIS A 359 -19.76 -10.08 14.04
CA HIS A 359 -20.32 -9.04 13.19
C HIS A 359 -20.76 -9.62 11.84
N LEU A 360 -21.94 -9.20 11.38
CA LEU A 360 -22.40 -9.33 10.01
C LEU A 360 -22.74 -7.95 9.46
N GLU A 361 -22.58 -7.81 8.16
CA GLU A 361 -23.00 -6.57 7.51
C GLU A 361 -24.51 -6.43 7.48
N SER A 362 -25.00 -5.20 7.59
CA SER A 362 -26.43 -4.89 7.54
C SER A 362 -27.07 -5.41 6.24
N GLY A 363 -28.15 -6.16 6.37
CA GLY A 363 -28.83 -6.80 5.24
C GLY A 363 -28.40 -8.23 4.93
N ASN A 364 -27.33 -8.71 5.54
CA ASN A 364 -26.89 -10.10 5.43
C ASN A 364 -27.62 -10.99 6.44
N THR A 365 -28.23 -12.03 5.96
CA THR A 365 -29.01 -12.97 6.81
C THR A 365 -28.38 -14.35 6.91
N LEU A 366 -27.46 -14.74 6.01
CA LEU A 366 -26.93 -16.11 5.93
C LEU A 366 -25.53 -16.13 5.31
N ASN A 367 -24.59 -16.90 5.89
CA ASN A 367 -23.35 -17.48 5.32
C ASN A 367 -22.69 -16.70 4.19
N SER A 368 -22.59 -15.41 4.30
CA SER A 368 -22.16 -14.59 3.19
C SER A 368 -20.65 -14.31 3.20
N ILE A 369 -20.02 -14.39 4.37
CA ILE A 369 -18.58 -14.17 4.49
C ILE A 369 -17.85 -15.48 4.23
N SER A 370 -17.15 -15.57 3.10
CA SER A 370 -16.40 -16.76 2.68
C SER A 370 -14.90 -16.62 2.88
N THR A 371 -14.39 -15.39 2.91
CA THR A 371 -12.97 -15.11 3.12
C THR A 371 -12.76 -13.72 3.71
N ILE A 372 -11.64 -13.54 4.38
CA ILE A 372 -11.29 -12.34 5.13
C ILE A 372 -9.81 -12.02 4.98
N GLY A 373 -9.45 -10.77 5.17
CA GLY A 373 -8.08 -10.34 5.34
C GLY A 373 -7.97 -9.07 6.17
N ILE A 374 -6.78 -8.83 6.68
CA ILE A 374 -6.46 -7.62 7.43
C ILE A 374 -5.12 -7.08 6.95
N TYR A 375 -5.00 -5.77 6.91
CA TYR A 375 -3.81 -5.05 6.50
C TYR A 375 -3.65 -3.81 7.39
N VAL A 376 -2.44 -3.49 7.80
CA VAL A 376 -2.12 -2.24 8.48
C VAL A 376 -1.36 -1.36 7.50
N ALA A 377 -1.94 -0.20 7.19
CA ALA A 377 -1.35 0.76 6.27
C ALA A 377 -0.10 1.44 6.88
N PRO A 378 0.75 2.09 6.06
CA PRO A 378 1.94 2.78 6.56
C PRO A 378 1.65 3.84 7.63
N ASP A 379 0.50 4.50 7.59
CA ASP A 379 0.02 5.45 8.59
C ASP A 379 -0.56 4.78 9.86
N GLN A 380 -0.41 3.46 10.01
CA GLN A 380 -0.91 2.62 11.10
C GLN A 380 -2.42 2.39 11.09
N THR A 381 -3.15 2.83 10.07
CA THR A 381 -4.58 2.57 9.93
C THR A 381 -4.83 1.10 9.60
N PRO A 382 -5.60 0.36 10.40
CA PRO A 382 -5.98 -1.01 10.04
C PRO A 382 -7.13 -1.03 9.04
N TYR A 383 -6.97 -1.82 7.99
CA TYR A 383 -7.96 -2.14 6.98
C TYR A 383 -8.36 -3.60 7.10
N ILE A 384 -9.65 -3.88 6.99
CA ILE A 384 -10.19 -5.22 6.84
C ILE A 384 -10.95 -5.34 5.53
N TRP A 385 -10.88 -6.51 4.93
CA TRP A 385 -11.74 -6.84 3.82
C TRP A 385 -12.42 -8.19 4.07
N THR A 386 -13.64 -8.29 3.57
CA THR A 386 -14.43 -9.52 3.62
C THR A 386 -14.94 -9.83 2.22
N MET A 387 -14.86 -11.09 1.81
CA MET A 387 -15.62 -11.56 0.66
C MET A 387 -17.04 -11.82 1.13
N ASP A 388 -17.98 -11.12 0.54
CA ASP A 388 -19.33 -11.04 1.00
C ASP A 388 -20.31 -11.34 -0.15
N ASN A 389 -21.46 -11.91 0.17
CA ASN A 389 -22.55 -12.17 -0.77
C ASN A 389 -23.82 -11.40 -0.35
N ALA A 390 -23.63 -10.13 -0.01
CA ALA A 390 -24.73 -9.27 0.42
C ALA A 390 -25.71 -9.05 -0.74
N SER A 391 -27.01 -9.18 -0.44
CA SER A 391 -28.08 -8.91 -1.42
C SER A 391 -27.99 -9.73 -2.72
N GLY A 392 -27.35 -10.90 -2.68
CA GLY A 392 -27.18 -11.77 -3.86
C GLY A 392 -26.02 -11.36 -4.78
N GLU A 393 -25.24 -10.34 -4.44
CA GLU A 393 -24.03 -9.94 -5.16
C GLU A 393 -22.80 -10.43 -4.43
N THR A 394 -21.91 -11.14 -5.13
CA THR A 394 -20.61 -11.55 -4.59
C THR A 394 -19.58 -10.48 -4.87
N GLY A 395 -18.88 -10.05 -3.84
CA GLY A 395 -17.86 -9.02 -3.98
C GLY A 395 -17.06 -8.79 -2.70
N VAL A 396 -16.21 -7.77 -2.73
CA VAL A 396 -15.40 -7.36 -1.59
C VAL A 396 -16.04 -6.19 -0.87
N ARG A 397 -16.10 -6.29 0.44
CA ARG A 397 -16.39 -5.18 1.33
C ARG A 397 -15.11 -4.78 2.03
N LEU A 398 -14.68 -3.52 1.83
CA LEU A 398 -13.48 -2.95 2.43
C LEU A 398 -13.86 -1.93 3.49
N LYS A 399 -13.19 -1.99 4.64
CA LYS A 399 -13.34 -1.01 5.72
C LYS A 399 -11.98 -0.64 6.30
N TYR A 400 -11.87 0.59 6.77
CA TYR A 400 -10.76 0.99 7.66
C TYR A 400 -11.31 1.39 9.04
N TYR A 401 -10.46 1.27 10.03
CA TYR A 401 -10.80 1.71 11.40
C TYR A 401 -10.34 3.15 11.58
N ASP A 402 -11.32 4.03 11.78
CA ASP A 402 -11.04 5.43 12.12
C ASP A 402 -10.73 5.54 13.62
N MET A 403 -9.47 5.78 13.93
CA MET A 403 -8.98 5.89 15.31
C MET A 403 -9.60 7.08 16.05
N ALA A 404 -9.97 8.17 15.35
CA ALA A 404 -10.52 9.36 15.97
C ALA A 404 -11.95 9.14 16.45
N THR A 405 -12.74 8.40 15.69
CA THR A 405 -14.15 8.11 16.02
C THR A 405 -14.36 6.72 16.61
N SER A 406 -13.32 5.87 16.61
CA SER A 406 -13.37 4.47 17.02
C SER A 406 -14.42 3.66 16.25
N ASN A 407 -14.60 3.96 14.96
CA ASN A 407 -15.58 3.31 14.10
C ASN A 407 -14.92 2.68 12.86
N TRP A 408 -15.55 1.63 12.35
CA TRP A 408 -15.23 1.06 11.04
C TRP A 408 -15.95 1.82 9.94
N ILE A 409 -15.21 2.36 8.99
CA ILE A 409 -15.71 3.15 7.86
C ILE A 409 -15.60 2.32 6.58
N THR A 410 -16.71 2.17 5.86
CA THR A 410 -16.74 1.49 4.56
C THR A 410 -16.07 2.34 3.48
N VAL A 411 -15.27 1.70 2.63
CA VAL A 411 -14.45 2.35 1.59
C VAL A 411 -15.04 2.04 0.21
N GLY A 412 -15.31 3.06 -0.57
CA GLY A 412 -15.71 2.91 -1.99
C GLY A 412 -17.06 2.27 -2.22
N GLY A 413 -17.96 2.32 -1.24
CA GLY A 413 -19.31 1.75 -1.31
C GLY A 413 -19.49 0.50 -0.44
N ASN A 414 -20.74 0.04 -0.36
CA ASN A 414 -21.09 -1.09 0.53
C ASN A 414 -20.51 -2.43 0.09
N ILE A 415 -20.36 -2.63 -1.20
CA ILE A 415 -19.77 -3.84 -1.79
C ILE A 415 -19.13 -3.46 -3.13
N LEU A 416 -18.00 -4.07 -3.46
CA LEU A 416 -17.38 -4.00 -4.77
C LEU A 416 -17.64 -5.34 -5.49
N PRO A 417 -18.63 -5.40 -6.41
CA PRO A 417 -18.90 -6.61 -7.17
C PRO A 417 -17.71 -6.98 -8.05
N LEU A 418 -17.25 -8.23 -7.97
CA LEU A 418 -16.15 -8.73 -8.80
C LEU A 418 -16.64 -9.47 -10.05
N GLY A 419 -17.96 -9.72 -10.15
CA GLY A 419 -18.56 -10.48 -11.24
C GLY A 419 -18.29 -11.99 -11.19
N PHE A 420 -17.63 -12.49 -10.14
CA PHE A 420 -17.32 -13.91 -9.93
C PHE A 420 -17.06 -14.17 -8.44
N THR A 421 -17.07 -15.45 -8.05
CA THR A 421 -16.70 -15.87 -6.70
C THR A 421 -15.28 -16.45 -6.74
N PRO A 422 -14.30 -15.89 -6.01
CA PRO A 422 -12.98 -16.48 -5.87
C PRO A 422 -13.05 -17.85 -5.20
N ASP A 423 -12.23 -18.79 -5.67
CA ASP A 423 -12.20 -20.15 -5.14
C ASP A 423 -11.40 -20.25 -3.83
N ARG A 424 -10.50 -19.30 -3.58
CA ARG A 424 -9.57 -19.31 -2.44
C ARG A 424 -9.49 -17.95 -1.77
N HIS A 425 -9.18 -17.95 -0.47
CA HIS A 425 -8.91 -16.74 0.30
C HIS A 425 -7.69 -15.95 -0.23
N THR A 426 -6.78 -16.61 -0.94
CA THR A 426 -5.57 -16.03 -1.56
C THR A 426 -5.78 -15.54 -2.98
N ASP A 427 -6.98 -15.68 -3.53
CA ASP A 427 -7.31 -15.12 -4.85
C ASP A 427 -7.62 -13.61 -4.80
N ILE A 428 -7.53 -13.01 -3.60
CA ILE A 428 -7.69 -11.58 -3.37
C ILE A 428 -6.60 -11.11 -2.42
N ALA A 429 -5.96 -10.00 -2.76
CA ALA A 429 -4.98 -9.33 -1.93
C ALA A 429 -5.24 -7.82 -1.89
N LEU A 430 -5.01 -7.22 -0.72
CA LEU A 430 -5.13 -5.79 -0.48
C LEU A 430 -3.78 -5.22 -0.08
N ALA A 431 -3.47 -4.05 -0.60
CA ALA A 431 -2.45 -3.16 -0.06
C ALA A 431 -2.92 -1.70 -0.13
N VAL A 432 -2.37 -0.86 0.72
CA VAL A 432 -2.61 0.58 0.72
C VAL A 432 -1.30 1.28 0.43
N THR A 433 -1.33 2.20 -0.51
CA THR A 433 -0.16 2.99 -0.91
C THR A 433 0.25 3.98 0.19
N PRO A 434 1.45 4.55 0.15
CA PRO A 434 1.88 5.56 1.13
C PRO A 434 0.95 6.77 1.25
N ASN A 435 0.30 7.16 0.15
CA ASN A 435 -0.68 8.26 0.16
C ASN A 435 -2.10 7.84 0.57
N GLY A 436 -2.28 6.63 1.11
CA GLY A 436 -3.57 6.15 1.62
C GLY A 436 -4.54 5.62 0.55
N THR A 437 -4.08 5.32 -0.66
CA THR A 437 -4.93 4.75 -1.72
C THR A 437 -5.00 3.23 -1.61
N PRO A 438 -6.18 2.62 -1.37
CA PRO A 438 -6.34 1.17 -1.39
C PRO A 438 -6.26 0.60 -2.80
N PHE A 439 -5.52 -0.51 -2.95
CA PHE A 439 -5.44 -1.37 -4.13
C PHE A 439 -5.95 -2.76 -3.79
N ILE A 440 -6.76 -3.33 -4.67
CA ILE A 440 -7.20 -4.73 -4.61
C ILE A 440 -6.67 -5.42 -5.86
N ALA A 441 -5.92 -6.51 -5.67
CA ALA A 441 -5.57 -7.44 -6.73
C ALA A 441 -6.41 -8.72 -6.56
N TYR A 442 -6.87 -9.31 -7.67
CA TYR A 442 -7.71 -10.50 -7.63
C TYR A 442 -7.56 -11.36 -8.88
N ASN A 443 -7.77 -12.67 -8.74
CA ASN A 443 -7.82 -13.61 -9.84
C ASN A 443 -9.21 -13.62 -10.46
N ASN A 444 -9.32 -13.26 -11.73
CA ASN A 444 -10.59 -13.21 -12.43
C ASN A 444 -10.96 -14.61 -12.99
N ALA A 445 -11.83 -15.33 -12.29
CA ALA A 445 -12.28 -16.66 -12.73
C ALA A 445 -13.01 -16.63 -14.08
N ALA A 446 -13.68 -15.52 -14.41
CA ALA A 446 -14.33 -15.35 -15.71
C ALA A 446 -13.33 -15.15 -16.87
N ASP A 447 -12.08 -14.78 -16.57
CA ASP A 447 -10.97 -14.68 -17.53
C ASP A 447 -9.83 -15.67 -17.17
N GLN A 448 -10.15 -16.95 -17.00
CA GLN A 448 -9.18 -18.03 -16.79
C GLN A 448 -8.26 -17.84 -15.58
N ASN A 449 -8.75 -17.23 -14.50
CA ASN A 449 -7.99 -16.89 -13.30
C ASN A 449 -6.78 -15.96 -13.59
N ARG A 450 -6.87 -15.10 -14.60
CA ARG A 450 -5.84 -14.06 -14.82
C ARG A 450 -5.91 -13.00 -13.73
N PRO A 451 -4.76 -12.46 -13.30
CA PRO A 451 -4.73 -11.46 -12.25
C PRO A 451 -5.15 -10.08 -12.77
N TYR A 452 -6.05 -9.45 -12.06
CA TYR A 452 -6.55 -8.09 -12.27
C TYR A 452 -6.31 -7.24 -11.03
N PHE A 453 -6.37 -5.92 -11.20
CA PHE A 453 -6.35 -4.98 -10.08
C PHE A 453 -7.36 -3.86 -10.27
N MET A 454 -7.69 -3.24 -9.16
CA MET A 454 -8.47 -2.02 -9.06
C MET A 454 -7.90 -1.19 -7.91
N TYR A 455 -8.07 0.11 -7.96
CA TYR A 455 -7.73 1.01 -6.87
C TYR A 455 -8.82 2.07 -6.66
N LEU A 456 -8.89 2.62 -5.45
CA LEU A 456 -9.83 3.68 -5.14
C LEU A 456 -9.25 5.01 -5.65
N GLU A 457 -9.89 5.61 -6.65
CA GLU A 457 -9.46 6.91 -7.19
C GLU A 457 -9.54 7.98 -6.08
N PRO A 458 -8.42 8.65 -5.73
CA PRO A 458 -8.40 9.59 -4.61
C PRO A 458 -9.39 10.76 -4.78
N ASP A 459 -9.51 11.27 -6.01
CA ASP A 459 -10.29 12.47 -6.31
C ASP A 459 -11.79 12.20 -6.34
N THR A 460 -12.21 11.08 -6.94
CA THR A 460 -13.63 10.73 -7.13
C THR A 460 -14.17 9.84 -6.03
N ARG A 461 -13.31 9.19 -5.24
CA ARG A 461 -13.65 8.14 -4.27
C ARG A 461 -14.43 6.98 -4.90
N GLN A 462 -14.23 6.76 -6.19
CA GLN A 462 -14.78 5.65 -6.96
C GLN A 462 -13.69 4.62 -7.24
N TRP A 463 -14.06 3.34 -7.31
CA TRP A 463 -13.13 2.31 -7.77
C TRP A 463 -12.83 2.49 -9.26
N SER A 464 -11.56 2.36 -9.63
CA SER A 464 -11.12 2.34 -11.02
C SER A 464 -11.76 1.16 -11.77
N THR A 465 -11.83 1.26 -13.09
CA THR A 465 -12.17 0.08 -13.91
C THR A 465 -11.13 -1.02 -13.71
N PRO A 466 -11.55 -2.30 -13.64
CA PRO A 466 -10.61 -3.42 -13.55
C PRO A 466 -9.61 -3.40 -14.70
N ALA A 467 -8.33 -3.53 -14.38
CA ALA A 467 -7.27 -3.64 -15.36
C ALA A 467 -6.46 -4.91 -15.12
N LYS A 468 -6.07 -5.58 -16.21
CA LYS A 468 -5.32 -6.83 -16.18
C LYS A 468 -3.85 -6.55 -15.79
N ILE A 469 -3.31 -7.39 -14.91
CA ILE A 469 -1.89 -7.38 -14.54
C ILE A 469 -1.09 -8.25 -15.52
N SER A 470 -1.60 -9.44 -15.84
CA SER A 470 -0.91 -10.44 -16.68
C SER A 470 -1.89 -11.29 -17.46
N ASP A 471 -1.43 -11.82 -18.60
CA ASP A 471 -2.14 -12.86 -19.37
C ASP A 471 -1.88 -14.28 -18.84
N THR A 472 -0.96 -14.45 -17.91
CA THR A 472 -0.67 -15.73 -17.25
C THR A 472 -1.72 -16.00 -16.16
N PRO A 473 -2.43 -17.14 -16.21
CA PRO A 473 -3.32 -17.54 -15.12
C PRO A 473 -2.57 -17.64 -13.79
N ALA A 474 -3.17 -17.12 -12.73
CA ALA A 474 -2.56 -17.00 -11.41
C ALA A 474 -3.21 -17.91 -10.38
N SER A 475 -2.43 -18.33 -9.40
CA SER A 475 -2.87 -19.01 -8.18
C SER A 475 -2.23 -18.32 -6.98
N GLY A 476 -3.06 -17.92 -6.03
CA GLY A 476 -2.60 -17.06 -4.97
C GLY A 476 -2.21 -15.67 -5.50
N LEU A 477 -2.36 -14.66 -4.70
CA LEU A 477 -1.93 -13.30 -5.00
C LEU A 477 -1.37 -12.66 -3.73
N SER A 478 -0.31 -11.90 -3.89
CA SER A 478 0.17 -11.01 -2.86
C SER A 478 0.57 -9.68 -3.49
N ILE A 479 0.15 -8.58 -2.88
CA ILE A 479 0.42 -7.21 -3.34
C ILE A 479 1.08 -6.42 -2.21
N ALA A 480 2.05 -5.59 -2.55
CA ALA A 480 2.69 -4.69 -1.60
C ALA A 480 3.17 -3.42 -2.31
N PHE A 481 3.27 -2.31 -1.56
CA PHE A 481 3.82 -1.04 -2.03
C PHE A 481 5.01 -0.64 -1.17
N THR A 482 6.06 -0.15 -1.82
CA THR A 482 7.19 0.49 -1.13
C THR A 482 6.76 1.84 -0.54
N HIS A 483 7.55 2.40 0.36
CA HIS A 483 7.35 3.76 0.87
C HIS A 483 7.39 4.83 -0.23
N SER A 484 8.09 4.56 -1.33
CA SER A 484 8.13 5.43 -2.51
C SER A 484 6.99 5.20 -3.50
N GLY A 485 5.98 4.39 -3.15
CA GLY A 485 4.77 4.18 -3.96
C GLY A 485 4.93 3.20 -5.12
N VAL A 486 6.07 2.50 -5.23
CA VAL A 486 6.23 1.43 -6.23
C VAL A 486 5.44 0.21 -5.78
N GLY A 487 4.52 -0.26 -6.65
CA GLY A 487 3.72 -1.45 -6.39
C GLY A 487 4.39 -2.72 -6.88
N TYR A 488 4.15 -3.82 -6.17
CA TYR A 488 4.56 -5.16 -6.58
C TYR A 488 3.40 -6.13 -6.38
N VAL A 489 3.22 -7.04 -7.35
CA VAL A 489 2.30 -8.19 -7.26
C VAL A 489 3.08 -9.45 -7.57
N THR A 490 2.87 -10.49 -6.78
CA THR A 490 3.40 -11.83 -7.05
C THR A 490 2.30 -12.87 -7.03
N PHE A 491 2.47 -13.92 -7.84
CA PHE A 491 1.60 -15.10 -7.91
C PHE A 491 2.35 -16.30 -8.48
N ALA A 492 1.82 -17.50 -8.28
CA ALA A 492 2.30 -18.71 -8.92
C ALA A 492 1.45 -19.06 -10.15
N ASP A 493 2.08 -19.53 -11.23
CA ASP A 493 1.40 -20.06 -12.40
C ASP A 493 0.96 -21.52 -12.22
N SER A 494 0.34 -22.13 -13.24
CA SER A 494 -0.09 -23.53 -13.24
C SER A 494 1.06 -24.54 -13.16
N LYS A 495 2.31 -24.10 -13.42
CA LYS A 495 3.54 -24.91 -13.26
C LYS A 495 4.20 -24.67 -11.90
N ASN A 496 3.58 -23.85 -11.05
CA ASN A 496 4.10 -23.39 -9.76
C ASN A 496 5.35 -22.51 -9.87
N LEU A 497 5.55 -21.83 -11.00
CA LEU A 497 6.60 -20.84 -11.16
C LEU A 497 6.13 -19.50 -10.62
N LEU A 498 7.03 -18.79 -9.96
CA LEU A 498 6.72 -17.51 -9.34
C LEU A 498 6.90 -16.37 -10.34
N HIS A 499 5.82 -15.63 -10.57
CA HIS A 499 5.81 -14.41 -11.37
C HIS A 499 5.73 -13.19 -10.45
N THR A 500 6.44 -12.13 -10.81
CA THR A 500 6.38 -10.86 -10.08
C THR A 500 6.30 -9.71 -11.07
N PHE A 501 5.38 -8.80 -10.79
CA PHE A 501 5.14 -7.61 -11.59
C PHE A 501 5.40 -6.36 -10.74
N LYS A 502 5.93 -5.32 -11.37
CA LYS A 502 6.18 -4.00 -10.81
C LYS A 502 5.25 -2.98 -11.44
N TYR A 503 4.63 -2.14 -10.64
CA TYR A 503 3.75 -1.04 -11.07
C TYR A 503 4.52 0.26 -11.05
N GLU A 504 4.79 0.79 -12.21
CA GLU A 504 5.55 2.03 -12.40
C GLU A 504 5.18 2.77 -13.69
#